data_7ddba1aa4371c3bc09acc63b9f5172a9
#
_entry.id   7ddba1aa4371c3bc09acc63b9f5172a9
#
_cell.length_a   1.000
_cell.length_b   1.000
_cell.length_c   1.000
_cell.angle_alpha   90.00
_cell.angle_beta   90.00
_cell.angle_gamma   90.00
#
_symmetry.space_group_name_H-M   'P 1'
#
loop_
_entity.id
_entity.type
_entity.pdbx_description
1 polymer ?
#
loop_
_entity_poly.entity_id
_entity_poly.type
_entity_poly.pdbx_seq_one_letter_code
_entity_poly.pdbx_strand_id
1 'polypeptide(L)'
;MIYPLILMIVLSILVTLRLIFIAIRLLITRKVHIKQFRLFDGDIPKHALAARAHFKNMFEIPILFYVWCILLIVNKSYTQIDVFIAWGFAISRLLHSIVRIPNKDVYVRFFFFMIGLILLSVGWVRFILTTL
;
A
#
# COMPACT_ATOMS: atom_id res chain seq x y z
N MET A 1 0.66 5.49 -17.69
CA MET A 1 0.68 6.07 -16.33
C MET A 1 -0.60 5.81 -15.54
N ILE A 2 -1.77 5.95 -16.13
CA ILE A 2 -3.08 5.77 -15.45
C ILE A 2 -3.29 4.34 -14.94
N TYR A 3 -2.92 3.31 -15.70
CA TYR A 3 -3.17 1.91 -15.30
C TYR A 3 -2.47 1.47 -14.01
N PRO A 4 -1.16 1.72 -13.79
CA PRO A 4 -0.53 1.41 -12.51
C PRO A 4 -1.14 2.22 -11.35
N LEU A 5 -1.59 3.45 -11.60
CA LEU A 5 -2.31 4.26 -10.61
C LEU A 5 -3.64 3.60 -10.21
N ILE A 6 -4.44 3.16 -11.19
CA ILE A 6 -5.72 2.45 -10.95
C ILE A 6 -5.46 1.16 -10.17
N LEU A 7 -4.45 0.36 -10.55
CA LEU A 7 -4.09 -0.87 -9.83
C LEU A 7 -3.83 -0.59 -8.35
N MET A 8 -3.08 0.46 -8.04
CA MET A 8 -2.78 0.85 -6.66
C MET A 8 -4.01 1.32 -5.89
N ILE A 9 -4.92 2.07 -6.54
CA ILE A 9 -6.18 2.49 -5.93
C ILE A 9 -7.05 1.27 -5.61
N VAL A 10 -7.22 0.35 -6.55
CA VAL A 10 -7.98 -0.89 -6.35
C VAL A 10 -7.38 -1.72 -5.22
N LEU A 11 -6.05 -1.88 -5.20
CA LEU A 11 -5.37 -2.61 -4.14
C LEU A 11 -5.60 -1.97 -2.76
N SER A 12 -5.53 -0.64 -2.66
CA SER A 12 -5.79 0.09 -1.40
C SER A 12 -7.23 -0.10 -0.93
N ILE A 13 -8.21 -0.06 -1.85
CA ILE A 13 -9.62 -0.32 -1.53
C ILE A 13 -9.80 -1.77 -1.02
N LEU A 14 -9.21 -2.76 -1.69
CA LEU A 14 -9.32 -4.16 -1.28
C LEU A 14 -8.72 -4.41 0.12
N VAL A 15 -7.57 -3.81 0.41
CA VAL A 15 -6.95 -3.90 1.74
C VAL A 15 -7.81 -3.24 2.81
N THR A 16 -8.43 -2.10 2.50
CA THR A 16 -9.36 -1.40 3.39
C THR A 16 -10.60 -2.26 3.66
N LEU A 17 -11.22 -2.81 2.62
CA LEU A 17 -12.38 -3.68 2.75
C LEU A 17 -12.06 -4.94 3.58
N ARG A 18 -10.88 -5.52 3.40
CA ARG A 18 -10.41 -6.63 4.23
C ARG A 18 -10.36 -6.26 5.71
N LEU A 19 -9.81 -5.10 6.06
CA LEU A 19 -9.77 -4.63 7.44
C LEU A 19 -11.16 -4.44 8.02
N ILE A 20 -12.06 -3.78 7.27
CA ILE A 20 -13.45 -3.56 7.67
C ILE A 20 -14.17 -4.88 7.89
N PHE A 21 -14.03 -5.84 6.96
CA PHE A 21 -14.64 -7.17 7.08
C PHE A 21 -14.18 -7.91 8.34
N ILE A 22 -12.87 -7.90 8.63
CA ILE A 22 -12.31 -8.51 9.84
C ILE A 22 -12.86 -7.81 11.10
N ALA A 23 -12.91 -6.48 11.12
CA ALA A 23 -13.42 -5.71 12.25
C ALA A 23 -14.90 -6.01 12.51
N ILE A 24 -15.75 -6.00 11.48
CA ILE A 24 -17.17 -6.32 11.58
C ILE A 24 -17.37 -7.75 12.09
N ARG A 25 -16.64 -8.72 11.55
CA ARG A 25 -16.72 -10.11 11.99
C ARG A 25 -16.39 -10.29 13.47
N LEU A 26 -15.35 -9.60 13.96
CA LEU A 26 -14.96 -9.64 15.37
C LEU A 26 -16.01 -9.01 16.29
N LEU A 27 -16.66 -7.94 15.85
CA LEU A 27 -17.77 -7.31 16.60
C LEU A 27 -19.00 -8.20 16.67
N ILE A 28 -19.43 -8.79 15.54
CA ILE A 28 -20.58 -9.68 15.48
C ILE A 28 -20.36 -10.92 16.34
N THR A 29 -19.19 -11.52 16.30
CA THR A 29 -18.83 -12.68 17.12
C THR A 29 -18.54 -12.35 18.58
N ARG A 30 -18.68 -11.09 18.99
CA ARG A 30 -18.39 -10.57 20.34
C ARG A 30 -17.00 -10.92 20.89
N LYS A 31 -16.03 -11.20 20.01
CA LYS A 31 -14.65 -11.48 20.41
C LYS A 31 -13.90 -10.21 20.82
N VAL A 32 -14.35 -9.05 20.33
CA VAL A 32 -13.75 -7.73 20.61
C VAL A 32 -14.86 -6.72 20.86
N HIS A 33 -14.66 -5.83 21.83
CA HIS A 33 -15.60 -4.74 22.09
C HIS A 33 -15.26 -3.52 21.21
N ILE A 34 -16.29 -2.78 20.75
CA ILE A 34 -16.11 -1.63 19.86
C ILE A 34 -15.13 -0.58 20.42
N LYS A 35 -15.08 -0.40 21.74
CA LYS A 35 -14.14 0.53 22.39
C LYS A 35 -12.67 0.16 22.18
N GLN A 36 -12.35 -1.12 21.98
CA GLN A 36 -10.97 -1.59 21.74
C GLN A 36 -10.45 -1.15 20.37
N PHE A 37 -11.34 -0.90 19.39
CA PHE A 37 -10.93 -0.38 18.08
C PHE A 37 -10.49 1.09 18.10
N ARG A 38 -10.81 1.83 19.16
CA ARG A 38 -10.42 3.23 19.28
C ARG A 38 -8.90 3.41 19.26
N LEU A 39 -8.18 2.59 20.00
CA LEU A 39 -6.71 2.60 20.06
C LEU A 39 -6.08 1.29 19.58
N PHE A 40 -6.88 0.29 19.22
CA PHE A 40 -6.46 -1.09 18.94
C PHE A 40 -5.67 -1.69 20.10
N ASP A 41 -6.18 -1.52 21.29
CA ASP A 41 -5.63 -2.04 22.53
C ASP A 41 -6.42 -3.24 23.09
N GLY A 42 -5.89 -3.85 24.17
CA GLY A 42 -6.46 -5.05 24.77
C GLY A 42 -6.22 -6.31 23.93
N ASP A 43 -7.01 -7.36 24.19
CA ASP A 43 -6.87 -8.67 23.54
C ASP A 43 -7.45 -8.70 22.13
N ILE A 44 -6.78 -8.01 21.21
CA ILE A 44 -7.15 -8.04 19.79
C ILE A 44 -6.42 -9.21 19.10
N PRO A 45 -7.14 -10.04 18.30
CA PRO A 45 -6.52 -11.14 17.57
C PRO A 45 -5.38 -10.69 16.65
N LYS A 46 -4.30 -11.46 16.59
CA LYS A 46 -3.10 -11.15 15.80
C LYS A 46 -3.40 -10.88 14.32
N HIS A 47 -4.38 -11.59 13.73
CA HIS A 47 -4.77 -11.40 12.33
C HIS A 47 -5.43 -10.02 12.09
N ALA A 48 -6.13 -9.47 13.09
CA ALA A 48 -6.71 -8.13 13.00
C ALA A 48 -5.63 -7.04 13.12
N LEU A 49 -4.65 -7.23 14.01
CA LEU A 49 -3.48 -6.35 14.11
C LEU A 49 -2.65 -6.38 12.82
N ALA A 50 -2.47 -7.55 12.22
CA ALA A 50 -1.78 -7.69 10.94
C ALA A 50 -2.54 -6.99 9.80
N ALA A 51 -3.87 -7.08 9.77
CA ALA A 51 -4.71 -6.39 8.78
C ALA A 51 -4.63 -4.87 8.93
N ARG A 52 -4.65 -4.35 10.17
CA ARG A 52 -4.46 -2.93 10.45
C ARG A 52 -3.08 -2.43 10.01
N ALA A 53 -2.02 -3.17 10.34
CA ALA A 53 -0.67 -2.81 9.91
C ALA A 53 -0.52 -2.84 8.38
N HIS A 54 -1.21 -3.76 7.69
CA HIS A 54 -1.27 -3.80 6.23
C HIS A 54 -1.97 -2.56 5.67
N PHE A 55 -3.13 -2.22 6.20
CA PHE A 55 -3.85 -1.00 5.85
C PHE A 55 -2.97 0.25 6.02
N LYS A 56 -2.31 0.41 7.17
CA LYS A 56 -1.42 1.53 7.43
C LYS A 56 -0.31 1.67 6.39
N ASN A 57 0.34 0.55 6.03
CA ASN A 57 1.39 0.54 5.00
C ASN A 57 0.88 0.95 3.60
N MET A 58 -0.42 0.76 3.30
CA MET A 58 -1.01 1.17 2.02
C MET A 58 -1.30 2.68 1.96
N PHE A 59 -1.22 3.39 3.08
CA PHE A 59 -1.45 4.84 3.17
C PHE A 59 -0.19 5.65 3.53
N GLU A 60 0.95 5.01 3.79
CA GLU A 60 2.21 5.71 4.05
C GLU A 60 2.98 5.99 2.76
N ILE A 61 3.63 4.98 2.21
CA ILE A 61 4.46 5.13 1.00
C ILE A 61 3.65 5.33 -0.30
N PRO A 62 2.51 4.64 -0.52
CA PRO A 62 1.71 4.84 -1.73
C PRO A 62 1.16 6.26 -1.92
N ILE A 63 1.02 7.07 -0.88
CA ILE A 63 0.66 8.49 -1.03
C ILE A 63 1.68 9.22 -1.91
N LEU A 64 2.96 9.00 -1.67
CA LEU A 64 4.03 9.61 -2.48
C LEU A 64 3.98 9.12 -3.94
N PHE A 65 3.59 7.89 -4.17
CA PHE A 65 3.37 7.36 -5.51
C PHE A 65 2.20 8.04 -6.21
N TYR A 66 1.07 8.23 -5.53
CA TYR A 66 -0.08 8.92 -6.11
C TYR A 66 0.25 10.35 -6.49
N VAL A 67 0.90 11.09 -5.61
CA VAL A 67 1.33 12.47 -5.86
C VAL A 67 2.28 12.52 -7.07
N TRP A 68 3.28 11.66 -7.12
CA TRP A 68 4.22 11.56 -8.23
C TRP A 68 3.53 11.27 -9.58
N CYS A 69 2.63 10.28 -9.62
CA CYS A 69 1.87 9.94 -10.82
C CYS A 69 0.99 11.11 -11.29
N ILE A 70 0.29 11.77 -10.36
CA ILE A 70 -0.60 12.90 -10.68
C ILE A 70 0.21 14.06 -11.23
N LEU A 71 1.34 14.43 -10.63
CA LEU A 71 2.20 15.51 -11.12
C LEU A 71 2.70 15.23 -12.53
N LEU A 72 3.15 14.02 -12.82
CA LEU A 72 3.58 13.62 -14.15
C LEU A 72 2.46 13.66 -15.19
N ILE A 73 1.24 13.27 -14.82
CA ILE A 73 0.07 13.31 -15.72
C ILE A 73 -0.35 14.76 -15.99
N VAL A 74 -0.47 15.58 -14.95
CA VAL A 74 -0.89 16.98 -15.06
C VAL A 74 0.10 17.78 -15.89
N ASN A 75 1.39 17.60 -15.65
CA ASN A 75 2.45 18.29 -16.41
C ASN A 75 2.68 17.70 -17.81
N LYS A 76 2.02 16.59 -18.16
CA LYS A 76 2.23 15.83 -19.41
C LYS A 76 3.71 15.49 -19.66
N SER A 77 4.50 15.28 -18.61
CA SER A 77 5.95 15.14 -18.63
C SER A 77 6.44 13.68 -18.47
N TYR A 78 5.53 12.70 -18.35
CA TYR A 78 5.92 11.30 -18.16
C TYR A 78 6.51 10.67 -19.43
N THR A 79 7.55 9.91 -19.25
CA THR A 79 8.23 9.13 -20.27
C THR A 79 7.90 7.63 -20.13
N GLN A 80 8.35 6.80 -21.09
CA GLN A 80 8.23 5.34 -20.98
C GLN A 80 8.95 4.79 -19.73
N ILE A 81 10.07 5.40 -19.34
CA ILE A 81 10.82 4.98 -18.14
C ILE A 81 9.95 5.20 -16.88
N ASP A 82 9.25 6.31 -16.81
CA ASP A 82 8.36 6.60 -15.67
C ASP A 82 7.18 5.62 -15.60
N VAL A 83 6.68 5.19 -16.76
CA VAL A 83 5.65 4.14 -16.83
C VAL A 83 6.19 2.79 -16.32
N PHE A 84 7.43 2.41 -16.68
CA PHE A 84 8.06 1.19 -16.17
C PHE A 84 8.29 1.25 -14.65
N ILE A 85 8.75 2.40 -14.14
CA ILE A 85 8.93 2.61 -12.70
C ILE A 85 7.56 2.49 -11.98
N ALA A 86 6.51 3.10 -12.53
CA ALA A 86 5.17 3.05 -11.96
C ALA A 86 4.62 1.61 -11.90
N TRP A 87 4.78 0.83 -12.96
CA TRP A 87 4.41 -0.58 -12.97
C TRP A 87 5.24 -1.41 -12.00
N GLY A 88 6.54 -1.21 -11.96
CA GLY A 88 7.43 -1.88 -11.02
C GLY A 88 7.03 -1.62 -9.57
N PHE A 89 6.71 -0.37 -9.22
CA PHE A 89 6.18 -0.02 -7.91
C PHE A 89 4.85 -0.74 -7.63
N ALA A 90 3.86 -0.63 -8.51
CA ALA A 90 2.54 -1.21 -8.32
C ALA A 90 2.60 -2.74 -8.16
N ILE A 91 3.40 -3.43 -8.98
CA ILE A 91 3.62 -4.87 -8.89
C ILE A 91 4.31 -5.24 -7.58
N SER A 92 5.35 -4.50 -7.16
CA SER A 92 6.04 -4.75 -5.88
C SER A 92 5.07 -4.63 -4.70
N ARG A 93 4.14 -3.69 -4.73
CA ARG A 93 3.10 -3.52 -3.70
C ARG A 93 2.06 -4.60 -3.73
N LEU A 94 1.66 -5.06 -4.90
CA LEU A 94 0.76 -6.21 -5.05
C LEU A 94 1.39 -7.47 -4.45
N LEU A 95 2.64 -7.79 -4.81
CA LEU A 95 3.37 -8.94 -4.27
C LEU A 95 3.60 -8.82 -2.75
N HIS A 96 3.98 -7.64 -2.27
CA HIS A 96 4.06 -7.35 -0.84
C HIS A 96 2.73 -7.66 -0.12
N SER A 97 1.60 -7.24 -0.71
CA SER A 97 0.27 -7.47 -0.15
C SER A 97 -0.11 -8.95 -0.13
N ILE A 98 0.21 -9.69 -1.20
CA ILE A 98 -0.05 -11.13 -1.28
C ILE A 98 0.73 -11.89 -0.19
N VAL A 99 2.03 -11.57 -0.01
CA VAL A 99 2.85 -12.18 1.05
C VAL A 99 2.39 -11.76 2.45
N ARG A 100 1.85 -10.54 2.58
CA ARG A 100 1.36 -10.00 3.85
C ARG A 100 0.09 -10.71 4.37
N ILE A 101 -0.77 -11.21 3.48
CA ILE A 101 -2.03 -11.86 3.90
C ILE A 101 -1.77 -13.07 4.81
N PRO A 102 -0.95 -14.08 4.44
CA PRO A 102 -0.58 -15.17 5.34
C PRO A 102 0.37 -14.74 6.47
N ASN A 103 1.07 -13.62 6.33
CA ASN A 103 2.00 -13.02 7.31
C ASN A 103 3.06 -14.00 7.85
N LYS A 104 3.55 -14.92 7.00
CA LYS A 104 4.53 -15.94 7.37
C LYS A 104 5.96 -15.49 7.13
N ASP A 105 6.24 -14.87 5.95
CA ASP A 105 7.60 -14.56 5.50
C ASP A 105 7.91 -13.07 5.60
N VAL A 106 8.50 -12.66 6.72
CA VAL A 106 8.86 -11.25 6.96
C VAL A 106 9.94 -10.77 6.00
N TYR A 107 10.94 -11.62 5.69
CA TYR A 107 12.03 -11.26 4.78
C TYR A 107 11.57 -11.01 3.36
N VAL A 108 10.72 -11.90 2.81
CA VAL A 108 10.17 -11.75 1.46
C VAL A 108 9.30 -10.50 1.36
N ARG A 109 8.50 -10.23 2.39
CA ARG A 109 7.70 -9.02 2.49
C ARG A 109 8.57 -7.75 2.51
N PHE A 110 9.64 -7.75 3.31
CA PHE A 110 10.59 -6.64 3.38
C PHE A 110 11.30 -6.40 2.04
N PHE A 111 11.68 -7.48 1.35
CA PHE A 111 12.31 -7.41 0.04
C PHE A 111 11.42 -6.68 -0.98
N PHE A 112 10.14 -7.06 -1.12
CA PHE A 112 9.22 -6.36 -2.03
C PHE A 112 8.95 -4.92 -1.60
N PHE A 113 8.92 -4.65 -0.29
CA PHE A 113 8.80 -3.29 0.22
C PHE A 113 9.99 -2.43 -0.23
N MET A 114 11.22 -2.92 -0.09
CA MET A 114 12.45 -2.21 -0.49
C MET A 114 12.51 -1.96 -1.99
N ILE A 115 12.15 -2.94 -2.82
CA ILE A 115 12.07 -2.74 -4.28
C ILE A 115 11.13 -1.58 -4.61
N GLY A 116 9.93 -1.56 -4.05
CA GLY A 116 8.97 -0.48 -4.27
C GLY A 116 9.53 0.87 -3.82
N LEU A 117 10.15 0.95 -2.65
CA LEU A 117 10.73 2.18 -2.13
C LEU A 117 11.85 2.71 -3.03
N ILE A 118 12.75 1.83 -3.49
CA ILE A 118 13.85 2.21 -4.40
C ILE A 118 13.29 2.74 -5.72
N LEU A 119 12.34 2.03 -6.34
CA LEU A 119 11.72 2.46 -7.60
C LEU A 119 11.04 3.81 -7.46
N LEU A 120 10.29 4.03 -6.39
CA LEU A 120 9.63 5.31 -6.14
C LEU A 120 10.64 6.43 -5.91
N SER A 121 11.73 6.16 -5.18
CA SER A 121 12.80 7.14 -4.96
C SER A 121 13.48 7.53 -6.27
N VAL A 122 13.77 6.57 -7.13
CA VAL A 122 14.30 6.83 -8.48
C VAL A 122 13.31 7.66 -9.30
N GLY A 123 12.02 7.37 -9.24
CA GLY A 123 10.97 8.13 -9.91
C GLY A 123 10.96 9.61 -9.46
N TRP A 124 11.03 9.86 -8.17
CA TRP A 124 11.08 11.21 -7.62
C TRP A 124 12.36 11.96 -7.98
N VAL A 125 13.53 11.33 -7.90
CA VAL A 125 14.81 11.93 -8.32
C VAL A 125 14.74 12.33 -9.79
N ARG A 126 14.27 11.44 -10.66
CA ARG A 126 14.07 11.75 -12.09
C ARG A 126 13.13 12.93 -12.29
N PHE A 127 11.98 12.93 -11.62
CA PHE A 127 11.00 14.02 -11.72
C PHE A 127 11.63 15.38 -11.33
N ILE A 128 12.36 15.42 -10.22
CA ILE A 128 13.04 16.63 -9.76
C ILE A 128 14.07 17.13 -10.81
N LEU A 129 14.93 16.21 -11.31
CA LEU A 129 15.96 16.56 -12.29
C LEU A 129 15.41 16.98 -13.66
N THR A 130 14.21 16.57 -14.02
CA THR A 130 13.58 16.93 -15.29
C THR A 130 12.68 18.16 -15.21
N THR A 131 12.33 18.59 -14.00
CA THR A 131 11.43 19.72 -13.76
C THR A 131 12.19 20.97 -13.33
N LEU A 132 13.37 20.84 -12.72
CA LEU A 132 14.29 21.93 -12.37
C LEU A 132 15.30 22.20 -13.49
#